data_c58c8139c2bcdee51788c6963b9a88be
#
_entry.id   c58c8139c2bcdee51788c6963b9a88be
#
_cell.length_a   1.000
_cell.length_b   1.000
_cell.length_c   1.000
_cell.angle_alpha   90.00
_cell.angle_beta   90.00
_cell.angle_gamma   90.00
#
_symmetry.space_group_name_H-M   'P 1'
#
loop_
_entity.id
_entity.type
_entity.pdbx_description
1 polymer ?
#
loop_
_entity_poly.entity_id
_entity_poly.type
_entity_poly.pdbx_seq_one_letter_code
_entity_poly.pdbx_strand_id
1 'polypeptide(L)'
;VGRLSGGQRSRASLAVALLGSPDLLVLDEPTVGLDPVLRRDLWALFHRLAEGGAAVLVSSHVMDEAERCDQLLLMREGAILAQDTPEAIKARAGVRDVESAFLQLVEAA
;
A
#
# COMPACT_ATOMS: atom_id res chain seq x y z
N VAL A 1 -11.96 -23.41 -0.32
CA VAL A 1 -11.50 -22.04 -0.04
C VAL A 1 -12.32 -21.40 1.08
N GLY A 2 -13.59 -21.77 1.25
CA GLY A 2 -14.48 -21.16 2.23
C GLY A 2 -14.07 -21.29 3.69
N ARG A 3 -13.10 -22.16 4.00
CA ARG A 3 -12.61 -22.38 5.38
C ARG A 3 -11.27 -21.73 5.65
N LEU A 4 -10.72 -20.99 4.70
CA LEU A 4 -9.43 -20.35 4.90
C LEU A 4 -9.58 -19.13 5.83
N SER A 5 -8.57 -18.87 6.66
CA SER A 5 -8.48 -17.66 7.45
C SER A 5 -8.33 -16.45 6.52
N GLY A 6 -8.52 -15.22 7.06
CA GLY A 6 -8.31 -14.00 6.30
C GLY A 6 -6.92 -13.94 5.67
N GLY A 7 -5.88 -14.29 6.43
CA GLY A 7 -4.51 -14.32 5.93
C GLY A 7 -4.30 -15.37 4.85
N GLN A 8 -4.90 -16.55 5.01
CA GLN A 8 -4.80 -17.61 4.01
C GLN A 8 -5.51 -17.23 2.72
N ARG A 9 -6.67 -16.56 2.81
CA ARG A 9 -7.39 -16.05 1.63
C ARG A 9 -6.55 -15.01 0.88
N SER A 10 -5.91 -14.11 1.61
CA SER A 10 -5.05 -13.09 1.01
C SER A 10 -3.88 -13.72 0.28
N ARG A 11 -3.25 -14.74 0.86
CA ARG A 11 -2.14 -15.45 0.22
C ARG A 11 -2.59 -16.19 -1.03
N ALA A 12 -3.76 -16.83 -0.98
CA ALA A 12 -4.29 -17.57 -2.14
C ALA A 12 -4.61 -16.58 -3.28
N SER A 13 -5.23 -15.45 -2.97
CA SER A 13 -5.53 -14.41 -3.95
C SER A 13 -4.27 -13.84 -4.56
N LEU A 14 -3.24 -13.59 -3.75
CA LEU A 14 -1.95 -13.09 -4.22
C LEU A 14 -1.26 -14.10 -5.11
N ALA A 15 -1.27 -15.38 -4.74
CA ALA A 15 -0.67 -16.43 -5.55
C ALA A 15 -1.32 -16.50 -6.94
N VAL A 16 -2.64 -16.39 -7.00
CA VAL A 16 -3.37 -16.36 -8.28
C VAL A 16 -2.97 -15.12 -9.10
N ALA A 17 -2.88 -13.96 -8.46
CA ALA A 17 -2.49 -12.72 -9.14
C ALA A 17 -1.07 -12.78 -9.71
N LEU A 18 -0.18 -13.56 -9.09
CA LEU A 18 1.20 -13.70 -9.55
C LEU A 18 1.40 -14.72 -10.67
N LEU A 19 0.38 -15.49 -11.00
CA LEU A 19 0.47 -16.44 -12.11
C LEU A 19 0.74 -15.69 -13.42
N GLY A 20 1.72 -16.18 -14.18
CA GLY A 20 2.09 -15.58 -15.47
C GLY A 20 3.02 -14.37 -15.36
N SER A 21 3.54 -14.06 -14.17
CA SER A 21 4.49 -12.96 -13.95
C SER A 21 3.98 -11.63 -14.54
N PRO A 22 2.90 -11.06 -14.00
CA PRO A 22 2.26 -9.88 -14.58
C PRO A 22 3.18 -8.64 -14.57
N ASP A 23 3.04 -7.78 -15.59
CA ASP A 23 3.72 -6.50 -15.62
C ASP A 23 3.04 -5.46 -14.73
N LEU A 24 1.75 -5.63 -14.47
CA LEU A 24 0.96 -4.78 -13.58
C LEU A 24 0.24 -5.65 -12.57
N LEU A 25 0.43 -5.33 -11.30
CA LEU A 25 -0.22 -6.00 -10.19
C LEU A 25 -1.03 -4.98 -9.40
N VAL A 26 -2.35 -5.18 -9.32
CA VAL A 26 -3.25 -4.30 -8.58
C VAL A 26 -3.82 -5.07 -7.39
N LEU A 27 -3.55 -4.59 -6.19
CA LEU A 27 -3.94 -5.26 -4.96
C LEU A 27 -4.77 -4.31 -4.09
N ASP A 28 -5.96 -4.77 -3.71
CA ASP A 28 -6.86 -4.01 -2.87
C ASP A 28 -6.78 -4.51 -1.43
N GLU A 29 -6.22 -3.68 -0.54
CA GLU A 29 -6.03 -3.98 0.87
C GLU A 29 -5.44 -5.38 1.13
N PRO A 30 -4.29 -5.71 0.51
CA PRO A 30 -3.78 -7.09 0.51
C PRO A 30 -3.28 -7.57 1.87
N THR A 31 -3.05 -6.66 2.83
CA THR A 31 -2.47 -6.99 4.13
C THR A 31 -3.51 -7.07 5.25
N VAL A 32 -4.79 -6.91 4.94
CA VAL A 32 -5.86 -7.00 5.93
C VAL A 32 -5.85 -8.39 6.57
N GLY A 33 -5.87 -8.43 7.89
CA GLY A 33 -5.89 -9.68 8.65
C GLY A 33 -4.54 -10.34 8.85
N LEU A 34 -3.46 -9.77 8.34
CA LEU A 34 -2.11 -10.32 8.53
C LEU A 34 -1.46 -9.76 9.80
N ASP A 35 -0.68 -10.60 10.47
CA ASP A 35 0.14 -10.14 11.59
C ASP A 35 1.32 -9.28 11.08
N PRO A 36 2.02 -8.57 11.97
CA PRO A 36 3.11 -7.68 11.56
C PRO A 36 4.24 -8.35 10.80
N VAL A 37 4.57 -9.61 11.11
CA VAL A 37 5.65 -10.33 10.43
C VAL A 37 5.27 -10.63 8.99
N LEU A 38 4.07 -11.17 8.78
CA LEU A 38 3.57 -11.47 7.44
C LEU A 38 3.38 -10.20 6.61
N ARG A 39 2.92 -9.13 7.25
CA ARG A 39 2.77 -7.82 6.58
C ARG A 39 4.13 -7.31 6.08
N ARG A 40 5.13 -7.37 6.93
CA ARG A 40 6.50 -6.99 6.55
C ARG A 40 7.00 -7.82 5.36
N ASP A 41 6.80 -9.13 5.43
CA ASP A 41 7.28 -10.05 4.39
C ASP A 41 6.57 -9.80 3.07
N LEU A 42 5.28 -9.50 3.12
CA LEU A 42 4.50 -9.20 1.93
C LEU A 42 4.95 -7.89 1.27
N TRP A 43 5.23 -6.86 2.06
CA TRP A 43 5.75 -5.62 1.52
C TRP A 43 7.15 -5.81 0.90
N ALA A 44 7.99 -6.65 1.50
CA ALA A 44 9.27 -6.99 0.91
C ALA A 44 9.09 -7.66 -0.46
N LEU A 45 8.10 -8.51 -0.60
CA LEU A 45 7.76 -9.13 -1.88
C LEU A 45 7.32 -8.07 -2.91
N PHE A 46 6.47 -7.13 -2.52
CA PHE A 46 6.03 -6.06 -3.41
C PHE A 46 7.22 -5.25 -3.95
N HIS A 47 8.15 -4.91 -3.08
CA HIS A 47 9.36 -4.17 -3.49
C HIS A 47 10.22 -5.00 -4.44
N ARG A 48 10.37 -6.30 -4.20
CA ARG A 48 11.13 -7.16 -5.11
C ARG A 48 10.47 -7.24 -6.49
N LEU A 49 9.15 -7.33 -6.55
CA LEU A 49 8.42 -7.35 -7.81
C LEU A 49 8.61 -6.04 -8.58
N ALA A 50 8.55 -4.92 -7.88
CA ALA A 50 8.74 -3.60 -8.48
C ALA A 50 10.17 -3.43 -9.01
N GLU A 51 11.16 -3.90 -8.25
CA GLU A 51 12.55 -3.87 -8.67
C GLU A 51 12.79 -4.72 -9.92
N GLY A 52 12.03 -5.80 -10.08
CA GLY A 52 12.07 -6.68 -11.24
C GLY A 52 11.35 -6.13 -12.47
N GLY A 53 10.75 -4.95 -12.38
CA GLY A 53 10.11 -4.29 -13.51
C GLY A 53 8.58 -4.27 -13.47
N ALA A 54 7.94 -4.91 -12.50
CA ALA A 54 6.48 -4.87 -12.38
C ALA A 54 6.02 -3.54 -11.79
N ALA A 55 4.88 -3.04 -12.25
CA ALA A 55 4.20 -1.94 -11.59
C ALA A 55 3.26 -2.54 -10.53
N VAL A 56 3.43 -2.15 -9.27
CA VAL A 56 2.63 -2.67 -8.16
C VAL A 56 1.82 -1.53 -7.55
N LEU A 57 0.50 -1.64 -7.66
CA LEU A 57 -0.43 -0.67 -7.09
C LEU A 57 -1.17 -1.32 -5.93
N VAL A 58 -0.98 -0.76 -4.74
CA VAL A 58 -1.58 -1.28 -3.50
C VAL A 58 -2.50 -0.23 -2.92
N SER A 59 -3.76 -0.60 -2.67
CA SER A 59 -4.65 0.26 -1.92
C SER A 59 -4.64 -0.14 -0.45
N SER A 60 -4.71 0.85 0.44
CA SER A 60 -4.80 0.62 1.88
C SER A 60 -5.40 1.86 2.54
N HIS A 61 -6.12 1.64 3.64
CA HIS A 61 -6.57 2.73 4.52
C HIS A 61 -5.74 2.80 5.81
N VAL A 62 -4.69 1.97 5.90
CA VAL A 62 -3.80 1.93 7.06
C VAL A 62 -2.63 2.88 6.80
N MET A 63 -2.56 3.97 7.53
CA MET A 63 -1.55 5.01 7.29
C MET A 63 -0.12 4.53 7.52
N ASP A 64 0.08 3.56 8.41
CA ASP A 64 1.41 2.96 8.61
C ASP A 64 1.94 2.32 7.34
N GLU A 65 1.07 1.77 6.51
CA GLU A 65 1.49 1.16 5.25
C GLU A 65 1.90 2.19 4.21
N ALA A 66 1.36 3.41 4.31
CA ALA A 66 1.75 4.49 3.43
C ALA A 66 3.24 4.83 3.53
N GLU A 67 3.85 4.55 4.69
CA GLU A 67 5.29 4.78 4.89
C GLU A 67 6.16 3.79 4.11
N ARG A 68 5.59 2.69 3.65
CA ARG A 68 6.34 1.59 3.01
C ARG A 68 6.41 1.67 1.50
N CYS A 69 5.60 2.51 0.87
CA CYS A 69 5.54 2.60 -0.58
C CYS A 69 6.59 3.57 -1.14
N ASP A 70 6.94 3.39 -2.41
CA ASP A 70 7.88 4.27 -3.11
C ASP A 70 7.21 5.57 -3.55
N GLN A 71 5.96 5.46 -4.00
CA GLN A 71 5.13 6.60 -4.40
C GLN A 71 3.80 6.49 -3.71
N LEU A 72 3.29 7.60 -3.22
CA LEU A 72 2.07 7.65 -2.44
C LEU A 72 1.04 8.54 -3.11
N LEU A 73 -0.18 8.02 -3.23
CA LEU A 73 -1.35 8.78 -3.64
C LEU A 73 -2.28 8.89 -2.44
N LEU A 74 -2.45 10.08 -1.90
CA LEU A 74 -3.42 10.31 -0.83
C LEU A 74 -4.73 10.76 -1.45
N MET A 75 -5.79 10.03 -1.14
CA MET A 75 -7.11 10.25 -1.73
C MET A 75 -8.18 10.41 -0.66
N ARG A 76 -9.15 11.25 -0.94
CA ARG A 76 -10.34 11.39 -0.12
C ARG A 76 -11.51 11.85 -0.98
N GLU A 77 -12.65 11.20 -0.82
CA GLU A 77 -13.90 11.57 -1.49
C GLU A 77 -13.73 11.71 -3.00
N GLY A 78 -12.97 10.79 -3.59
CA GLY A 78 -12.76 10.77 -5.03
C GLY A 78 -11.72 11.75 -5.56
N ALA A 79 -11.06 12.52 -4.69
CA ALA A 79 -10.05 13.49 -5.08
C ALA A 79 -8.66 13.05 -4.62
N ILE A 80 -7.66 13.35 -5.44
CA ILE A 80 -6.26 13.14 -5.07
C ILE A 80 -5.79 14.39 -4.32
N LEU A 81 -5.40 14.22 -3.04
CA LEU A 81 -4.92 15.31 -2.21
C LEU A 81 -3.43 15.56 -2.39
N ALA A 82 -2.66 14.52 -2.62
CA ALA A 82 -1.22 14.62 -2.83
C ALA A 82 -0.71 13.38 -3.57
N GLN A 83 0.35 13.57 -4.34
CA GLN A 83 1.03 12.50 -5.06
C GLN A 83 2.52 12.77 -5.02
N ASP A 84 3.28 11.99 -4.26
CA ASP A 84 4.74 12.11 -4.17
C ASP A 84 5.28 10.96 -3.33
N THR A 85 6.59 10.97 -3.08
CA THR A 85 7.16 10.03 -2.12
C THR A 85 6.65 10.35 -0.71
N PRO A 86 6.58 9.36 0.19
CA PRO A 86 6.19 9.63 1.57
C PRO A 86 7.05 10.71 2.23
N GLU A 87 8.36 10.70 1.99
CA GLU A 87 9.29 11.68 2.56
C GLU A 87 8.99 13.10 2.08
N ALA A 88 8.72 13.26 0.79
CA ALA A 88 8.40 14.57 0.22
C ALA A 88 7.08 15.12 0.76
N ILE A 89 6.08 14.26 0.92
CA ILE A 89 4.79 14.65 1.48
C ILE A 89 4.94 15.10 2.93
N LYS A 90 5.69 14.34 3.73
CA LYS A 90 5.95 14.70 5.13
C LYS A 90 6.73 16.00 5.24
N ALA A 91 7.73 16.17 4.40
CA ALA A 91 8.55 17.39 4.41
C ALA A 91 7.75 18.64 4.07
N ARG A 92 6.88 18.55 3.07
CA ARG A 92 6.01 19.69 2.69
C ARG A 92 5.04 20.07 3.79
N ALA A 93 4.53 19.09 4.52
CA ALA A 93 3.61 19.34 5.63
C ALA A 93 4.32 19.71 6.93
N GLY A 94 5.63 19.51 7.00
CA GLY A 94 6.40 19.78 8.22
C GLY A 94 6.11 18.79 9.34
N VAL A 95 5.76 17.56 9.00
CA VAL A 95 5.38 16.52 9.97
C VAL A 95 6.29 15.30 9.84
N ARG A 96 6.19 14.38 10.81
CA ARG A 96 7.05 13.20 10.88
C ARG A 96 6.41 11.92 10.35
N ASP A 97 5.09 11.93 10.14
CA ASP A 97 4.36 10.75 9.69
C ASP A 97 3.31 11.14 8.64
N VAL A 98 2.94 10.16 7.83
CA VAL A 98 1.99 10.38 6.72
C VAL A 98 0.59 10.67 7.24
N GLU A 99 0.18 10.05 8.35
CA GLU A 99 -1.15 10.31 8.92
C GLU A 99 -1.33 11.79 9.25
N SER A 100 -0.34 12.40 9.90
CA SER A 100 -0.38 13.83 10.22
C SER A 100 -0.43 14.68 8.96
N ALA A 101 0.33 14.31 7.93
CA ALA A 101 0.29 14.99 6.63
C ALA A 101 -1.09 14.90 5.99
N PHE A 102 -1.69 13.71 6.02
CA PHE A 102 -3.03 13.49 5.49
C PHE A 102 -4.07 14.37 6.19
N LEU A 103 -4.03 14.43 7.51
CA LEU A 103 -4.95 15.25 8.28
C LEU A 103 -4.82 16.73 7.94
N GLN A 104 -3.60 17.23 7.77
CA GLN A 104 -3.38 18.60 7.34
C GLN A 104 -3.99 18.89 5.96
N LEU A 105 -3.78 17.98 5.02
CA LEU A 105 -4.32 18.12 3.66
C LEU A 105 -5.84 18.12 3.64
N VAL A 106 -6.45 17.28 4.47
CA VAL A 106 -7.91 17.22 4.61
C VAL A 106 -8.45 18.54 5.17
N GLU A 107 -7.78 19.11 6.17
CA GLU A 107 -8.20 20.37 6.79
C GLU A 107 -8.04 21.56 5.86
N ALA A 108 -7.05 21.50 4.97
CA ALA A 108 -6.78 22.59 4.01
C ALA A 108 -7.66 22.53 2.77
N ALA A 109 -8.32 21.41 2.52
CA ALA A 109 -9.11 21.19 1.31
C ALA A 109 -10.50 21.85 1.37
#